data_f999e0611eeb186ca1a82ed90f4d2106
#
_entry.id   f999e0611eeb186ca1a82ed90f4d2106
#
_cell.length_a   1.000
_cell.length_b   1.000
_cell.length_c   1.000
_cell.angle_alpha   90.00
_cell.angle_beta   90.00
_cell.angle_gamma   90.00
#
_symmetry.space_group_name_H-M   'P 1'
#
loop_
_entity.id
_entity.type
_entity.pdbx_description
1 polymer ?
#
loop_
_entity_poly.entity_id
_entity_poly.type
_entity_poly.pdbx_seq_one_letter_code
_entity_poly.pdbx_strand_id
1 'polypeptide(L)'
;MVERVAGFDWDEGNRTKCTRHGVSIEEIESAFQGEVWVFPDVAHSDRESRLLGIGRTATARFVFVAFTLRVRDGERWIRPISARYMHAKEIRHYQAEVARRQD
;
A
#
# COMPACT_ATOMS: atom_id res chain seq x y z
N MET A 1 10.57 2.27 -0.30
CA MET A 1 10.14 1.50 0.86
C MET A 1 9.72 2.41 1.99
N VAL A 2 8.72 2.03 2.75
CA VAL A 2 8.32 2.79 3.92
C VAL A 2 9.24 2.42 5.07
N GLU A 3 10.04 3.37 5.52
CA GLU A 3 11.00 3.11 6.58
C GLU A 3 10.35 3.18 7.94
N ARG A 4 10.78 2.30 8.81
CA ARG A 4 10.50 2.33 10.23
C ARG A 4 9.08 2.74 10.61
N VAL A 5 8.20 1.81 10.51
CA VAL A 5 6.85 1.98 11.01
C VAL A 5 6.66 1.08 12.23
N ALA A 6 5.86 1.57 13.17
CA ALA A 6 5.55 0.82 14.38
C ALA A 6 4.56 -0.30 14.10
N GLY A 7 3.74 -0.14 13.09
CA GLY A 7 2.73 -1.14 12.72
C GLY A 7 1.66 -0.53 11.86
N PHE A 8 0.51 -1.17 11.87
CA PHE A 8 -0.65 -0.79 11.05
C PHE A 8 -1.76 -0.26 11.95
N ASP A 9 -2.39 0.80 11.47
CA ASP A 9 -3.48 1.45 12.19
C ASP A 9 -4.81 1.00 11.58
N TRP A 10 -5.44 0.02 12.21
CA TRP A 10 -6.71 -0.54 11.76
C TRP A 10 -7.85 -0.14 12.67
N ASP A 11 -9.00 0.13 12.07
CA ASP A 11 -10.28 0.22 12.78
C ASP A 11 -11.33 -0.44 11.89
N GLU A 12 -12.57 -0.46 12.34
CA GLU A 12 -13.64 -1.10 11.59
C GLU A 12 -13.84 -0.48 10.21
N GLY A 13 -13.72 0.85 10.15
CA GLY A 13 -13.94 1.58 8.89
C GLY A 13 -12.95 1.21 7.81
N ASN A 14 -11.66 1.27 8.10
CA ASN A 14 -10.68 0.96 7.06
C ASN A 14 -10.54 -0.55 6.81
N ARG A 15 -10.83 -1.40 7.80
CA ARG A 15 -10.91 -2.84 7.56
C ARG A 15 -11.94 -3.16 6.49
N THR A 16 -13.11 -2.58 6.60
CA THR A 16 -14.19 -2.78 5.63
C THR A 16 -13.80 -2.30 4.24
N LYS A 17 -13.24 -1.10 4.14
CA LYS A 17 -12.85 -0.53 2.84
C LYS A 17 -11.73 -1.33 2.19
N CYS A 18 -10.73 -1.73 2.96
CA CYS A 18 -9.57 -2.41 2.41
C CYS A 18 -9.86 -3.83 1.95
N THR A 19 -10.85 -4.48 2.54
CA THR A 19 -11.18 -5.86 2.18
C THR A 19 -12.30 -5.96 1.14
N ARG A 20 -12.85 -4.83 0.73
CA ARG A 20 -14.00 -4.77 -0.19
C ARG A 20 -13.75 -5.47 -1.52
N HIS A 21 -12.52 -5.45 -2.01
CA HIS A 21 -12.16 -6.02 -3.31
C HIS A 21 -11.44 -7.36 -3.18
N GLY A 22 -11.58 -8.03 -2.05
CA GLY A 22 -11.09 -9.39 -1.87
C GLY A 22 -9.69 -9.53 -1.31
N VAL A 23 -8.98 -8.43 -1.10
CA VAL A 23 -7.65 -8.48 -0.47
C VAL A 23 -7.84 -8.60 1.04
N SER A 24 -7.14 -9.53 1.67
CA SER A 24 -7.25 -9.71 3.11
C SER A 24 -6.32 -8.74 3.85
N ILE A 25 -6.60 -8.54 5.13
CA ILE A 25 -5.75 -7.72 6.00
C ILE A 25 -4.34 -8.31 6.07
N GLU A 26 -4.25 -9.63 6.20
CA GLU A 26 -2.97 -10.34 6.23
C GLU A 26 -2.16 -10.13 4.94
N GLU A 27 -2.85 -10.13 3.80
CA GLU A 27 -2.19 -9.88 2.53
C GLU A 27 -1.67 -8.45 2.44
N ILE A 28 -2.45 -7.47 2.90
CA ILE A 28 -2.03 -6.08 2.91
C ILE A 28 -0.78 -5.90 3.77
N GLU A 29 -0.82 -6.45 4.97
CA GLU A 29 0.33 -6.35 5.87
C GLU A 29 1.56 -7.03 5.29
N SER A 30 1.38 -8.20 4.68
CA SER A 30 2.50 -8.93 4.08
C SER A 30 3.14 -8.15 2.92
N ALA A 31 2.36 -7.41 2.16
CA ALA A 31 2.88 -6.63 1.05
C ALA A 31 3.87 -5.55 1.52
N PHE A 32 3.67 -5.00 2.71
CA PHE A 32 4.57 -3.99 3.25
C PHE A 32 5.84 -4.57 3.90
N GLN A 33 5.92 -5.88 4.05
CA GLN A 33 7.11 -6.50 4.62
C GLN A 33 8.22 -6.67 3.59
N GLY A 34 7.88 -6.68 2.32
CA GLY A 34 8.85 -6.75 1.24
C GLY A 34 9.13 -5.38 0.65
N GLU A 35 9.62 -5.38 -0.57
CA GLU A 35 9.86 -4.15 -1.29
C GLU A 35 8.55 -3.53 -1.72
N VAL A 36 8.36 -2.25 -1.40
CA VAL A 36 7.15 -1.51 -1.76
C VAL A 36 7.57 -0.24 -2.49
N TRP A 37 6.95 -0.03 -3.65
CA TRP A 37 7.09 1.22 -4.37
C TRP A 37 6.00 2.17 -3.89
N VAL A 38 6.41 3.34 -3.41
CA VAL A 38 5.51 4.32 -2.83
C VAL A 38 5.59 5.60 -3.63
N PHE A 39 4.44 6.15 -3.96
CA PHE A 39 4.34 7.43 -4.65
C PHE A 39 3.11 8.20 -4.16
N PRO A 40 3.12 9.54 -4.30
CA PRO A 40 2.00 10.33 -3.80
C PRO A 40 0.75 10.13 -4.63
N ASP A 41 -0.40 10.09 -3.96
CA ASP A 41 -1.70 10.09 -4.61
C ASP A 41 -2.21 11.53 -4.61
N VAL A 42 -1.74 12.31 -5.55
CA VAL A 42 -2.02 13.75 -5.61
C VAL A 42 -3.50 14.04 -5.78
N ALA A 43 -4.19 13.21 -6.52
CA ALA A 43 -5.61 13.40 -6.81
C ALA A 43 -6.51 13.28 -5.57
N HIS A 44 -6.04 12.60 -4.53
CA HIS A 44 -6.84 12.31 -3.34
C HIS A 44 -6.20 12.82 -2.05
N SER A 45 -5.32 13.82 -2.12
CA SER A 45 -4.61 14.34 -0.94
C SER A 45 -5.23 15.66 -0.47
N ASP A 46 -6.52 15.65 -0.15
CA ASP A 46 -7.25 16.88 0.25
C ASP A 46 -6.90 17.37 1.65
N ARG A 47 -6.92 16.47 2.63
CA ARG A 47 -6.74 16.84 4.03
C ARG A 47 -5.48 16.27 4.63
N GLU A 48 -5.03 15.17 4.10
CA GLU A 48 -3.91 14.40 4.61
C GLU A 48 -3.17 13.82 3.42
N SER A 49 -1.85 13.86 3.46
CA SER A 49 -1.03 13.31 2.36
C SER A 49 -1.35 11.83 2.17
N ARG A 50 -1.87 11.50 1.02
CA ARG A 50 -2.25 10.15 0.66
C ARG A 50 -1.20 9.55 -0.24
N LEU A 51 -0.85 8.32 0.04
CA LEU A 51 0.19 7.60 -0.68
C LEU A 51 -0.41 6.37 -1.34
N LEU A 52 0.21 5.96 -2.44
CA LEU A 52 -0.10 4.70 -3.09
C LEU A 52 1.12 3.81 -2.98
N GLY A 53 0.91 2.58 -2.53
CA GLY A 53 1.96 1.59 -2.47
C GLY A 53 1.67 0.45 -3.43
N ILE A 54 2.69 -0.03 -4.11
CA ILE A 54 2.62 -1.24 -4.91
C ILE A 54 3.54 -2.26 -4.24
N GLY A 55 2.99 -3.38 -3.84
CA GLY A 55 3.73 -4.43 -3.18
C GLY A 55 3.26 -5.80 -3.61
N ARG A 56 3.94 -6.81 -3.13
CA ARG A 56 3.65 -8.19 -3.44
C ARG A 56 3.27 -8.90 -2.16
N THR A 57 2.14 -9.57 -2.15
CA THR A 57 1.66 -10.30 -0.98
C THR A 57 2.50 -11.56 -0.75
N ALA A 58 2.32 -12.18 0.43
CA ALA A 58 2.97 -13.44 0.75
C ALA A 58 2.58 -14.55 -0.22
N THR A 59 1.42 -14.41 -0.90
CA THR A 59 0.99 -15.36 -1.93
C THR A 59 1.45 -14.94 -3.33
N ALA A 60 2.40 -14.02 -3.41
CA ALA A 60 3.03 -13.55 -4.65
C ALA A 60 2.08 -12.80 -5.60
N ARG A 61 1.02 -12.18 -5.07
CA ARG A 61 0.10 -11.36 -5.85
C ARG A 61 0.44 -9.90 -5.68
N PHE A 62 0.37 -9.14 -6.77
CA PHE A 62 0.60 -7.70 -6.73
C PHE A 62 -0.66 -6.96 -6.29
N VAL A 63 -0.48 -6.02 -5.38
CA VAL A 63 -1.58 -5.20 -4.84
C VAL A 63 -1.24 -3.74 -4.87
N PHE A 64 -2.27 -2.91 -5.09
CA PHE A 64 -2.25 -1.48 -4.79
C PHE A 64 -2.83 -1.27 -3.41
N VAL A 65 -2.16 -0.47 -2.60
CA VAL A 65 -2.70 -0.06 -1.30
C VAL A 65 -2.62 1.46 -1.21
N ALA A 66 -3.77 2.11 -1.06
CA ALA A 66 -3.80 3.52 -0.73
C ALA A 66 -3.70 3.63 0.79
N PHE A 67 -2.82 4.50 1.28
CA PHE A 67 -2.59 4.61 2.72
C PHE A 67 -2.10 5.99 3.10
N THR A 68 -2.15 6.29 4.39
CA THR A 68 -1.52 7.48 4.96
C THR A 68 -0.58 7.02 6.06
N LEU A 69 0.32 7.91 6.44
CA LEU A 69 1.18 7.68 7.59
C LEU A 69 0.66 8.53 8.74
N ARG A 70 0.43 7.89 9.86
CA ARG A 70 -0.01 8.53 11.09
C ARG A 70 1.11 8.55 12.10
N VAL A 71 1.21 9.64 12.85
CA VAL A 71 2.21 9.74 13.92
C VAL A 71 1.48 9.69 15.25
N ARG A 72 1.87 8.74 16.10
CA ARG A 72 1.37 8.63 17.48
C ARG A 72 2.54 8.34 18.41
N ASP A 73 2.65 9.15 19.46
CA ASP A 73 3.74 9.00 20.44
C ASP A 73 5.13 8.98 19.79
N GLY A 74 5.30 9.82 18.75
CA GLY A 74 6.55 9.92 18.03
C GLY A 74 6.82 8.79 17.04
N GLU A 75 5.91 7.84 16.90
CA GLU A 75 6.08 6.72 15.99
C GLU A 75 5.15 6.82 14.79
N ARG A 76 5.63 6.31 13.66
CA ARG A 76 4.84 6.28 12.41
C ARG A 76 4.06 4.98 12.31
N TRP A 77 2.80 5.11 11.89
CA TRP A 77 1.91 3.98 11.67
C TRP A 77 1.37 4.06 10.25
N ILE A 78 1.31 2.92 9.57
CA ILE A 78 0.67 2.84 8.26
C ILE A 78 -0.84 2.70 8.49
N ARG A 79 -1.61 3.65 7.94
CA ARG A 79 -3.06 3.54 7.98
C ARG A 79 -3.57 3.25 6.57
N PRO A 80 -3.85 1.99 6.25
CA PRO A 80 -4.42 1.64 4.95
C PRO A 80 -5.83 2.25 4.79
N ILE A 81 -6.14 2.66 3.57
CA ILE A 81 -7.42 3.29 3.25
C ILE A 81 -8.22 2.39 2.31
N SER A 82 -7.56 1.83 1.31
CA SER A 82 -8.17 0.89 0.37
C SER A 82 -7.10 0.01 -0.24
N ALA A 83 -7.51 -1.14 -0.76
CA ALA A 83 -6.60 -2.07 -1.39
C ALA A 83 -7.32 -2.84 -2.48
N ARG A 84 -6.59 -3.20 -3.52
CA ARG A 84 -7.08 -4.09 -4.57
C ARG A 84 -5.91 -4.80 -5.24
N TYR A 85 -6.20 -5.92 -5.84
CA TYR A 85 -5.20 -6.60 -6.66
C TYR A 85 -4.98 -5.81 -7.95
N MET A 86 -3.75 -5.85 -8.44
CA MET A 86 -3.42 -5.24 -9.72
C MET A 86 -3.90 -6.11 -10.88
N HIS A 87 -4.33 -5.46 -11.95
CA HIS A 87 -4.68 -6.16 -13.19
C HIS A 87 -3.41 -6.51 -13.97
N ALA A 88 -3.50 -7.51 -14.83
CA ALA A 88 -2.34 -7.98 -15.61
C ALA A 88 -1.64 -6.86 -16.39
N LYS A 89 -2.42 -5.96 -16.98
CA LYS A 89 -1.86 -4.83 -17.72
C LYS A 89 -1.09 -3.89 -16.80
N GLU A 90 -1.62 -3.64 -15.62
CA GLU A 90 -0.97 -2.79 -14.62
C GLU A 90 0.35 -3.42 -14.13
N ILE A 91 0.32 -4.73 -13.91
CA ILE A 91 1.52 -5.46 -13.48
C ILE A 91 2.61 -5.34 -14.53
N ARG A 92 2.27 -5.53 -15.80
CA ARG A 92 3.25 -5.41 -16.89
C ARG A 92 3.84 -4.01 -16.95
N HIS A 93 3.00 -2.98 -16.82
CA HIS A 93 3.46 -1.60 -16.81
C HIS A 93 4.39 -1.31 -15.64
N TYR A 94 4.01 -1.78 -14.47
CA TYR A 94 4.82 -1.63 -13.26
C TYR A 94 6.17 -2.32 -13.41
N GLN A 95 6.16 -3.56 -13.89
CA GLN A 95 7.41 -4.33 -14.05
C GLN A 95 8.34 -3.67 -15.06
N ALA A 96 7.80 -3.09 -16.13
CA ALA A 96 8.59 -2.35 -17.11
C ALA A 96 9.22 -1.10 -16.48
N GLU A 97 8.46 -0.38 -15.65
CA GLU A 97 8.98 0.79 -14.96
C GLU A 97 10.10 0.44 -13.98
N VAL A 98 9.94 -0.64 -13.24
CA VAL A 98 10.96 -1.13 -12.31
C VAL A 98 12.24 -1.46 -13.06
N ALA A 99 12.13 -2.23 -14.15
CA ALA A 99 13.28 -2.61 -14.96
C ALA A 99 14.01 -1.39 -15.53
N ARG A 100 13.24 -0.40 -16.01
CA ARG A 100 13.79 0.82 -16.59
C ARG A 100 14.60 1.62 -15.55
N ARG A 101 14.13 1.65 -14.31
CA ARG A 101 14.77 2.44 -13.25
C ARG A 101 15.99 1.75 -12.63
N GLN A 102 16.15 0.47 -12.86
CA GLN A 102 17.27 -0.29 -12.32
C GLN A 102 18.49 -0.29 -13.25
N ASP A 103 18.36 0.23 -14.44
CA ASP A 103 19.47 0.33 -15.42
C ASP A 103 20.43 1.49 -15.13
#